data_d65ecabbfdb6007cdfcbe2bfcb41f6f8
#
_entry.id   d65ecabbfdb6007cdfcbe2bfcb41f6f8
#
_cell.length_a   1.000
_cell.length_b   1.000
_cell.length_c   1.000
_cell.angle_alpha   90.00
_cell.angle_beta   90.00
_cell.angle_gamma   90.00
#
_symmetry.space_group_name_H-M   'P 1'
#
loop_
_entity.id
_entity.type
_entity.pdbx_description
1 polymer ?
#
loop_
_entity_poly.entity_id
_entity_poly.type
_entity_poly.pdbx_seq_one_letter_code
_entity_poly.pdbx_strand_id
1 'polypeptide(L)'
;MQTDRLRLAQLALENMPFPLHQTRVVLDWNAGDGTTTQHLQHFMPYSTVIGVTPHGPSREVVACGQRYLDALPHGLRVDCVVAILEPSQPLETVLDALQQVATRWELVLVPWEDAHSFDWQSRGYRIHHEITEEPNDGVIVVAVRDREAQPQNASPPRVLIASPVRQKPAILHHFLEGLRRLDTTGMEVAYLFVDNNDDAHASEQLRAFGGQVDAPVHRLRVPVVEAYHRTATHHYWTESLIGRLAAIKDGILHATLKYGCDYAFLVDSDLVLHPQTLRRIIECQRDILSQVFWTVWTADKPPLPNVWYADHYDLYRAQRGQTLPPDEQARRTETFLSALAFRPGVYRLSGLGACTLIARRAIEAGVGFSSLRGSLHLGEDRHFCLRAEALGFHLFADTTLPPLHLYRTSELSRVPAYWELVESGLQGAALNRAMFELLLGQAIQVA
;
A
#
# COMPACT_ATOMS: atom_id res chain seq x y z
N MET A 1 -5.96 21.87 -20.44
CA MET A 1 -4.90 20.88 -20.24
C MET A 1 -5.10 19.76 -21.24
N GLN A 2 -4.16 19.54 -22.13
CA GLN A 2 -4.20 18.40 -23.03
C GLN A 2 -3.61 17.23 -22.22
N THR A 3 -4.49 16.42 -21.66
CA THR A 3 -4.07 15.27 -20.85
C THR A 3 -3.36 14.29 -21.77
N ASP A 4 -2.11 13.99 -21.48
CA ASP A 4 -1.33 13.02 -22.27
C ASP A 4 -1.94 11.63 -22.11
N ARG A 5 -2.64 11.17 -23.16
CA ARG A 5 -3.32 9.86 -23.19
C ARG A 5 -2.35 8.69 -23.01
N LEU A 6 -1.12 8.82 -23.51
CA LEU A 6 -0.09 7.81 -23.28
C LEU A 6 0.27 7.69 -21.82
N ARG A 7 0.35 8.83 -21.12
CA ARG A 7 0.59 8.86 -19.69
C ARG A 7 -0.55 8.20 -18.92
N LEU A 8 -1.80 8.48 -19.27
CA LEU A 8 -2.96 7.84 -18.66
C LEU A 8 -2.99 6.32 -18.92
N ALA A 9 -2.65 5.87 -20.15
CA ALA A 9 -2.55 4.44 -20.44
C ALA A 9 -1.44 3.76 -19.62
N GLN A 10 -0.31 4.44 -19.42
CA GLN A 10 0.77 3.95 -18.55
C GLN A 10 0.29 3.87 -17.09
N LEU A 11 -0.41 4.88 -16.59
CA LEU A 11 -1.00 4.86 -15.25
C LEU A 11 -2.03 3.74 -15.10
N ALA A 12 -2.83 3.46 -16.14
CA ALA A 12 -3.75 2.33 -16.15
C ALA A 12 -3.01 1.01 -15.95
N LEU A 13 -1.95 0.76 -16.72
CA LEU A 13 -1.13 -0.45 -16.61
C LEU A 13 -0.48 -0.58 -15.23
N GLU A 14 0.06 0.52 -14.70
CA GLU A 14 0.72 0.56 -13.39
C GLU A 14 -0.24 0.32 -12.22
N ASN A 15 -1.52 0.63 -12.40
CA ASN A 15 -2.53 0.55 -11.36
C ASN A 15 -3.57 -0.55 -11.57
N MET A 16 -3.36 -1.46 -12.53
CA MET A 16 -4.24 -2.62 -12.71
C MET A 16 -4.27 -3.49 -11.44
N PRO A 17 -5.45 -3.72 -10.84
CA PRO A 17 -5.59 -4.46 -9.59
C PRO A 17 -5.54 -5.98 -9.76
N PHE A 18 -5.28 -6.47 -10.95
CA PHE A 18 -5.30 -7.88 -11.31
C PHE A 18 -4.07 -8.25 -12.12
N PRO A 19 -3.65 -9.53 -12.09
CA PRO A 19 -2.46 -9.98 -12.78
C PRO A 19 -2.60 -9.87 -14.30
N LEU A 20 -1.70 -9.15 -14.96
CA LEU A 20 -1.71 -8.96 -16.42
C LEU A 20 -1.66 -10.30 -17.19
N HIS A 21 -0.98 -11.32 -16.65
CA HIS A 21 -0.86 -12.64 -17.26
C HIS A 21 -2.16 -13.45 -17.28
N GLN A 22 -3.17 -13.06 -16.48
CA GLN A 22 -4.49 -13.69 -16.45
C GLN A 22 -5.50 -12.98 -17.37
N THR A 23 -5.11 -11.83 -17.92
CA THR A 23 -5.95 -11.00 -18.74
C THR A 23 -5.69 -11.30 -20.21
N ARG A 24 -6.63 -11.96 -20.89
CA ARG A 24 -6.48 -12.39 -22.29
C ARG A 24 -7.10 -11.43 -23.29
N VAL A 25 -8.22 -10.80 -22.90
CA VAL A 25 -8.94 -9.84 -23.75
C VAL A 25 -9.19 -8.56 -22.98
N VAL A 26 -8.68 -7.46 -23.49
CA VAL A 26 -8.82 -6.11 -22.94
C VAL A 26 -9.59 -5.25 -23.91
N LEU A 27 -10.57 -4.54 -23.41
CA LEU A 27 -11.29 -3.52 -24.16
C LEU A 27 -10.76 -2.16 -23.75
N ASP A 28 -10.18 -1.43 -24.69
CA ASP A 28 -9.81 -0.02 -24.53
C ASP A 28 -11.02 0.84 -24.96
N TRP A 29 -11.76 1.31 -23.96
CA TRP A 29 -12.94 2.14 -24.17
C TRP A 29 -12.55 3.58 -24.47
N ASN A 30 -13.11 4.14 -25.51
CA ASN A 30 -12.79 5.47 -26.02
C ASN A 30 -11.34 5.58 -26.54
N ALA A 31 -10.93 4.59 -27.32
CA ALA A 31 -9.57 4.47 -27.85
C ALA A 31 -9.08 5.68 -28.68
N GLY A 32 -9.98 6.58 -29.08
CA GLY A 32 -9.67 7.81 -29.80
C GLY A 32 -8.98 7.53 -31.13
N ASP A 33 -7.74 7.99 -31.28
CA ASP A 33 -6.87 7.73 -32.44
C ASP A 33 -6.18 6.36 -32.42
N GLY A 34 -6.39 5.56 -31.36
CA GLY A 34 -5.81 4.25 -31.16
C GLY A 34 -4.44 4.24 -30.48
N THR A 35 -3.91 5.39 -30.10
CA THR A 35 -2.60 5.49 -29.44
C THR A 35 -2.60 4.72 -28.11
N THR A 36 -3.67 4.82 -27.33
CA THR A 36 -3.81 4.08 -26.05
C THR A 36 -3.90 2.57 -26.28
N THR A 37 -4.66 2.14 -27.29
CA THR A 37 -4.79 0.72 -27.66
C THR A 37 -3.44 0.12 -28.06
N GLN A 38 -2.64 0.84 -28.87
CA GLN A 38 -1.30 0.40 -29.25
C GLN A 38 -0.37 0.30 -28.03
N HIS A 39 -0.44 1.27 -27.15
CA HIS A 39 0.37 1.29 -25.93
C HIS A 39 0.00 0.11 -25.00
N LEU A 40 -1.28 -0.10 -24.74
CA LEU A 40 -1.76 -1.25 -23.96
C LEU A 40 -1.34 -2.58 -24.61
N GLN A 41 -1.47 -2.73 -25.93
CA GLN A 41 -1.06 -3.94 -26.65
C GLN A 41 0.45 -4.20 -26.55
N HIS A 42 1.27 -3.14 -26.59
CA HIS A 42 2.72 -3.27 -26.46
C HIS A 42 3.13 -3.84 -25.09
N PHE A 43 2.51 -3.36 -24.02
CA PHE A 43 2.82 -3.81 -22.65
C PHE A 43 2.06 -5.07 -22.23
N MET A 44 1.06 -5.49 -23.00
CA MET A 44 0.28 -6.71 -22.78
C MET A 44 0.39 -7.66 -23.98
N PRO A 45 1.59 -8.18 -24.30
CA PRO A 45 1.83 -8.92 -25.55
C PRO A 45 1.07 -10.24 -25.65
N TYR A 46 0.65 -10.79 -24.52
CA TYR A 46 -0.14 -12.03 -24.44
C TYR A 46 -1.66 -11.79 -24.40
N SER A 47 -2.10 -10.55 -24.45
CA SER A 47 -3.50 -10.16 -24.44
C SER A 47 -3.92 -9.68 -25.84
N THR A 48 -5.20 -9.80 -26.14
CA THR A 48 -5.80 -9.15 -27.31
C THR A 48 -6.41 -7.84 -26.82
N VAL A 49 -5.88 -6.70 -27.25
CA VAL A 49 -6.44 -5.39 -26.94
C VAL A 49 -7.34 -4.93 -28.10
N ILE A 50 -8.57 -4.57 -27.78
CA ILE A 50 -9.59 -4.14 -28.74
C ILE A 50 -9.95 -2.69 -28.40
N GLY A 51 -9.68 -1.77 -29.31
CA GLY A 51 -10.09 -0.38 -29.19
C GLY A 51 -11.56 -0.19 -29.60
N VAL A 52 -12.30 0.59 -28.82
CA VAL A 52 -13.67 1.01 -29.15
C VAL A 52 -13.75 2.52 -29.13
N THR A 53 -14.24 3.09 -30.22
CA THR A 53 -14.52 4.53 -30.33
C THR A 53 -15.98 4.76 -30.66
N PRO A 54 -16.71 5.54 -29.85
CA PRO A 54 -18.14 5.82 -30.09
C PRO A 54 -18.43 6.52 -31.45
N HIS A 55 -17.41 7.09 -32.07
CA HIS A 55 -17.52 7.84 -33.35
C HIS A 55 -16.77 7.19 -34.51
N GLY A 56 -16.32 5.93 -34.32
CA GLY A 56 -15.54 5.20 -35.33
C GLY A 56 -14.05 5.57 -35.36
N PRO A 57 -13.16 4.62 -35.70
CA PRO A 57 -11.74 4.86 -35.81
C PRO A 57 -11.41 5.80 -36.95
N SER A 58 -10.38 6.64 -36.78
CA SER A 58 -9.82 7.37 -37.93
C SER A 58 -9.26 6.38 -38.95
N ARG A 59 -9.22 6.76 -40.24
CA ARG A 59 -8.70 5.88 -41.32
C ARG A 59 -7.25 5.43 -41.09
N GLU A 60 -6.46 6.19 -40.34
CA GLU A 60 -5.07 5.87 -40.02
C GLU A 60 -4.94 4.71 -39.04
N VAL A 61 -5.89 4.57 -38.13
CA VAL A 61 -5.88 3.54 -37.08
C VAL A 61 -6.17 2.15 -37.68
N VAL A 62 -7.03 2.08 -38.69
CA VAL A 62 -7.35 0.83 -39.42
C VAL A 62 -6.13 0.28 -40.16
N ALA A 63 -5.22 1.14 -40.61
CA ALA A 63 -4.01 0.73 -41.33
C ALA A 63 -2.99 -0.05 -40.50
N CYS A 64 -3.05 0.02 -39.16
CA CYS A 64 -2.10 -0.65 -38.25
C CYS A 64 -2.46 -2.10 -37.91
N GLY A 65 -3.51 -2.67 -38.50
CA GLY A 65 -3.90 -4.08 -38.31
C GLY A 65 -4.50 -4.40 -36.95
N GLN A 66 -4.84 -3.40 -36.17
CA GLN A 66 -5.47 -3.57 -34.87
C GLN A 66 -6.99 -3.73 -35.00
N ARG A 67 -7.60 -4.35 -33.98
CA ARG A 67 -9.05 -4.56 -33.96
C ARG A 67 -9.75 -3.37 -33.31
N TYR A 68 -10.54 -2.65 -34.08
CA TYR A 68 -11.40 -1.57 -33.58
C TYR A 68 -12.86 -1.91 -33.85
N LEU A 69 -13.72 -1.45 -32.98
CA LEU A 69 -15.15 -1.65 -33.06
C LEU A 69 -15.85 -0.30 -32.98
N ASP A 70 -16.76 -0.02 -33.91
CA ASP A 70 -17.59 1.19 -33.92
C ASP A 70 -18.66 1.14 -32.81
N ALA A 71 -19.03 -0.06 -32.38
CA ALA A 71 -19.94 -0.34 -31.29
C ALA A 71 -19.60 -1.69 -30.66
N LEU A 72 -20.02 -1.89 -29.44
CA LEU A 72 -19.85 -3.16 -28.76
C LEU A 72 -20.75 -4.23 -29.38
N PRO A 73 -20.17 -5.38 -29.83
CA PRO A 73 -20.97 -6.50 -30.28
C PRO A 73 -21.82 -7.06 -29.15
N HIS A 74 -23.06 -7.40 -29.42
CA HIS A 74 -23.90 -8.11 -28.47
C HIS A 74 -23.21 -9.42 -28.02
N GLY A 75 -23.09 -9.61 -26.70
CA GLY A 75 -22.47 -10.80 -26.12
C GLY A 75 -20.94 -10.83 -26.12
N LEU A 76 -20.27 -9.72 -26.45
CA LEU A 76 -18.82 -9.62 -26.28
C LEU A 76 -18.47 -9.84 -24.79
N ARG A 77 -17.60 -10.82 -24.55
CA ARG A 77 -17.01 -11.05 -23.24
C ARG A 77 -15.54 -10.66 -23.26
N VAL A 78 -15.15 -9.81 -22.33
CA VAL A 78 -13.77 -9.38 -22.15
C VAL A 78 -13.34 -9.61 -20.70
N ASP A 79 -12.06 -9.80 -20.47
CA ASP A 79 -11.56 -9.98 -19.11
C ASP A 79 -11.49 -8.65 -18.36
N CYS A 80 -11.10 -7.59 -19.09
CA CYS A 80 -10.95 -6.25 -18.53
C CYS A 80 -11.42 -5.17 -19.50
N VAL A 81 -12.04 -4.13 -18.97
CA VAL A 81 -12.27 -2.85 -19.65
C VAL A 81 -11.37 -1.79 -19.04
N VAL A 82 -10.64 -1.07 -19.87
CA VAL A 82 -9.89 0.13 -19.52
C VAL A 82 -10.59 1.32 -20.17
N ALA A 83 -11.13 2.22 -19.39
CA ALA A 83 -11.78 3.44 -19.86
C ALA A 83 -10.99 4.67 -19.40
N ILE A 84 -10.38 5.38 -20.37
CA ILE A 84 -9.69 6.65 -20.12
C ILE A 84 -10.60 7.76 -20.59
N LEU A 85 -11.16 8.52 -19.65
CA LEU A 85 -12.14 9.53 -19.95
C LEU A 85 -11.48 10.88 -20.28
N GLU A 86 -12.19 11.67 -21.06
CA GLU A 86 -11.85 13.07 -21.35
C GLU A 86 -12.79 14.01 -20.58
N PRO A 87 -12.34 15.21 -20.20
CA PRO A 87 -13.16 16.15 -19.41
C PRO A 87 -14.50 16.53 -20.05
N SER A 88 -14.62 16.37 -21.37
CA SER A 88 -15.86 16.65 -22.10
C SER A 88 -16.90 15.52 -22.07
N GLN A 89 -16.54 14.36 -21.50
CA GLN A 89 -17.41 13.19 -21.50
C GLN A 89 -18.21 13.11 -20.19
N PRO A 90 -19.54 12.99 -20.26
CA PRO A 90 -20.36 12.78 -19.08
C PRO A 90 -20.05 11.41 -18.44
N LEU A 91 -19.49 11.40 -17.24
CA LEU A 91 -19.08 10.20 -16.51
C LEU A 91 -20.23 9.19 -16.39
N GLU A 92 -21.44 9.65 -16.04
CA GLU A 92 -22.64 8.83 -15.93
C GLU A 92 -22.92 8.05 -17.22
N THR A 93 -22.89 8.71 -18.36
CA THR A 93 -23.15 8.09 -19.66
C THR A 93 -22.16 6.99 -19.99
N VAL A 94 -20.87 7.21 -19.65
CA VAL A 94 -19.83 6.20 -19.88
C VAL A 94 -20.03 5.00 -18.95
N LEU A 95 -20.30 5.24 -17.67
CA LEU A 95 -20.54 4.15 -16.74
C LEU A 95 -21.78 3.34 -17.10
N ASP A 96 -22.85 3.97 -17.58
CA ASP A 96 -24.05 3.27 -18.08
C ASP A 96 -23.74 2.40 -19.30
N ALA A 97 -22.90 2.88 -20.22
CA ALA A 97 -22.46 2.10 -21.38
C ALA A 97 -21.58 0.91 -20.96
N LEU A 98 -20.68 1.10 -20.00
CA LEU A 98 -19.82 0.02 -19.49
C LEU A 98 -20.63 -1.08 -18.80
N GLN A 99 -21.78 -0.77 -18.21
CA GLN A 99 -22.66 -1.78 -17.64
C GLN A 99 -23.17 -2.82 -18.65
N GLN A 100 -23.20 -2.47 -19.93
CA GLN A 100 -23.62 -3.38 -21.01
C GLN A 100 -22.52 -4.36 -21.43
N VAL A 101 -21.27 -4.14 -21.00
CA VAL A 101 -20.15 -5.01 -21.35
C VAL A 101 -20.09 -6.18 -20.36
N ALA A 102 -20.06 -7.40 -20.89
CA ALA A 102 -19.81 -8.59 -20.07
C ALA A 102 -18.30 -8.69 -19.77
N THR A 103 -17.89 -8.14 -18.63
CA THR A 103 -16.50 -8.15 -18.17
C THR A 103 -16.42 -8.54 -16.71
N ARG A 104 -15.26 -9.03 -16.30
CA ARG A 104 -14.95 -9.25 -14.89
C ARG A 104 -14.44 -7.97 -14.23
N TRP A 105 -13.48 -7.30 -14.86
CA TRP A 105 -12.84 -6.12 -14.28
C TRP A 105 -13.08 -4.87 -15.11
N GLU A 106 -13.32 -3.78 -14.46
CA GLU A 106 -13.42 -2.47 -15.06
C GLU A 106 -12.47 -1.52 -14.36
N LEU A 107 -11.64 -0.83 -15.13
CA LEU A 107 -10.73 0.21 -14.70
C LEU A 107 -11.10 1.50 -15.41
N VAL A 108 -11.49 2.51 -14.64
CA VAL A 108 -11.91 3.81 -15.15
C VAL A 108 -10.95 4.88 -14.62
N LEU A 109 -10.32 5.62 -15.51
CA LEU A 109 -9.45 6.74 -15.20
C LEU A 109 -10.14 8.04 -15.54
N VAL A 110 -10.27 8.91 -14.55
CA VAL A 110 -10.96 10.19 -14.66
C VAL A 110 -10.01 11.32 -14.28
N PRO A 111 -9.50 12.09 -15.26
CA PRO A 111 -8.46 13.08 -15.03
C PRO A 111 -9.05 14.48 -14.78
N TRP A 112 -9.94 14.64 -13.81
CA TRP A 112 -10.45 15.96 -13.41
C TRP A 112 -10.82 16.03 -11.93
N GLU A 113 -10.80 17.26 -11.38
CA GLU A 113 -10.89 17.52 -9.94
C GLU A 113 -12.20 17.04 -9.29
N ASP A 114 -13.33 17.11 -10.01
CA ASP A 114 -14.64 16.73 -9.44
C ASP A 114 -14.87 15.22 -9.37
N ALA A 115 -13.98 14.41 -9.96
CA ALA A 115 -14.16 12.95 -9.99
C ALA A 115 -14.12 12.31 -8.61
N HIS A 116 -13.42 12.89 -7.63
CA HIS A 116 -13.37 12.38 -6.25
C HIS A 116 -14.68 12.61 -5.48
N SER A 117 -15.49 13.59 -5.87
CA SER A 117 -16.80 13.85 -5.25
C SER A 117 -17.93 13.00 -5.82
N PHE A 118 -17.67 12.24 -6.87
CA PHE A 118 -18.65 11.33 -7.48
C PHE A 118 -18.90 10.12 -6.59
N ASP A 119 -20.16 9.70 -6.47
CA ASP A 119 -20.53 8.52 -5.68
C ASP A 119 -20.23 7.21 -6.44
N TRP A 120 -18.97 6.82 -6.44
CA TRP A 120 -18.47 5.61 -7.06
C TRP A 120 -19.07 4.33 -6.46
N GLN A 121 -19.37 4.34 -5.16
CA GLN A 121 -19.88 3.16 -4.47
C GLN A 121 -21.30 2.81 -4.92
N SER A 122 -22.16 3.80 -5.15
CA SER A 122 -23.51 3.55 -5.66
C SER A 122 -23.53 2.86 -7.02
N ARG A 123 -22.45 3.00 -7.79
CA ARG A 123 -22.24 2.36 -9.11
C ARG A 123 -21.47 1.05 -9.03
N GLY A 124 -21.12 0.58 -7.82
CA GLY A 124 -20.37 -0.65 -7.60
C GLY A 124 -18.87 -0.52 -7.86
N TYR A 125 -18.36 0.71 -8.01
CA TYR A 125 -16.93 0.99 -8.10
C TYR A 125 -16.36 1.36 -6.74
N ARG A 126 -15.07 1.13 -6.58
CA ARG A 126 -14.27 1.69 -5.49
C ARG A 126 -13.16 2.57 -6.07
N ILE A 127 -12.85 3.65 -5.42
CA ILE A 127 -11.65 4.42 -5.74
C ILE A 127 -10.47 3.54 -5.38
N HIS A 128 -9.69 3.17 -6.40
CA HIS A 128 -8.52 2.35 -6.25
C HIS A 128 -7.31 3.23 -5.91
N HIS A 129 -7.24 4.41 -6.53
CA HIS A 129 -6.13 5.32 -6.38
C HIS A 129 -6.53 6.73 -6.80
N GLU A 130 -5.99 7.73 -6.12
CA GLU A 130 -6.00 9.12 -6.56
C GLU A 130 -4.55 9.52 -6.83
N ILE A 131 -4.26 9.92 -8.07
CA ILE A 131 -2.91 10.24 -8.51
C ILE A 131 -2.80 11.74 -8.69
N THR A 132 -1.86 12.35 -7.99
CA THR A 132 -1.45 13.73 -8.20
C THR A 132 -0.02 13.72 -8.74
N GLU A 133 0.19 14.11 -9.98
CA GLU A 133 1.52 14.03 -10.61
C GLU A 133 2.40 15.25 -10.35
N GLU A 134 1.81 16.42 -10.30
CA GLU A 134 2.51 17.70 -9.99
C GLU A 134 1.59 18.60 -9.14
N PRO A 135 2.14 19.60 -8.41
CA PRO A 135 1.35 20.44 -7.51
C PRO A 135 0.21 21.23 -8.18
N ASN A 136 0.23 21.39 -9.49
CA ASN A 136 -0.75 22.13 -10.27
C ASN A 136 -1.53 21.25 -11.27
N ASP A 137 -1.24 19.95 -11.34
CA ASP A 137 -2.00 19.03 -12.16
C ASP A 137 -3.18 18.47 -11.36
N GLY A 138 -4.35 18.40 -11.99
CA GLY A 138 -5.55 17.90 -11.35
C GLY A 138 -5.40 16.45 -10.84
N VAL A 139 -6.31 16.02 -9.98
CA VAL A 139 -6.35 14.66 -9.44
C VAL A 139 -6.86 13.71 -10.54
N ILE A 140 -6.13 12.60 -10.75
CA ILE A 140 -6.61 11.49 -11.58
C ILE A 140 -7.21 10.45 -10.66
N VAL A 141 -8.51 10.22 -10.75
CA VAL A 141 -9.20 9.16 -10.02
C VAL A 141 -9.15 7.88 -10.80
N VAL A 142 -8.63 6.82 -10.18
CA VAL A 142 -8.65 5.45 -10.70
C VAL A 142 -9.72 4.68 -9.97
N ALA A 143 -10.85 4.45 -10.60
CA ALA A 143 -11.96 3.67 -10.07
C ALA A 143 -11.97 2.25 -10.65
N VAL A 144 -12.24 1.26 -9.81
CA VAL A 144 -12.21 -0.16 -10.18
C VAL A 144 -13.47 -0.87 -9.73
N ARG A 145 -13.99 -1.73 -10.60
CA ARG A 145 -15.05 -2.67 -10.27
C ARG A 145 -14.62 -4.09 -10.65
N ASP A 146 -14.76 -5.04 -9.71
CA ASP A 146 -14.67 -6.48 -9.96
C ASP A 146 -16.08 -7.06 -9.85
N ARG A 147 -16.66 -7.47 -10.97
CA ARG A 147 -18.03 -7.98 -11.04
C ARG A 147 -18.20 -9.40 -10.51
N GLU A 148 -17.10 -10.14 -10.36
CA GLU A 148 -17.08 -11.46 -9.74
C GLU A 148 -16.74 -11.39 -8.24
N ALA A 149 -16.31 -10.23 -7.75
CA ALA A 149 -16.23 -9.99 -6.34
C ALA A 149 -17.64 -10.11 -5.77
N GLN A 150 -17.91 -11.23 -5.11
CA GLN A 150 -19.24 -11.51 -4.55
C GLN A 150 -19.68 -10.36 -3.64
N PRO A 151 -20.98 -9.96 -3.69
CA PRO A 151 -21.51 -9.08 -2.68
C PRO A 151 -21.33 -9.78 -1.33
N GLN A 152 -20.86 -9.05 -0.35
CA GLN A 152 -20.48 -9.38 1.03
C GLN A 152 -21.40 -10.37 1.77
N ASN A 153 -21.42 -11.64 1.30
CA ASN A 153 -21.65 -12.81 2.13
C ASN A 153 -20.31 -13.55 2.35
N ALA A 154 -19.21 -12.85 2.12
CA ALA A 154 -17.88 -13.36 2.44
C ALA A 154 -17.79 -13.52 3.97
N SER A 155 -17.35 -14.68 4.43
CA SER A 155 -16.95 -14.90 5.82
C SER A 155 -16.05 -13.75 6.26
N PRO A 156 -16.13 -13.31 7.53
CA PRO A 156 -15.25 -12.26 8.04
C PRO A 156 -13.80 -12.52 7.64
N PRO A 157 -13.04 -11.50 7.20
CA PRO A 157 -11.65 -11.71 6.85
C PRO A 157 -10.86 -12.18 8.07
N ARG A 158 -10.06 -13.22 7.88
CA ARG A 158 -9.22 -13.84 8.92
C ARG A 158 -7.84 -13.23 8.88
N VAL A 159 -7.42 -12.57 9.95
CA VAL A 159 -6.16 -11.83 10.00
C VAL A 159 -5.27 -12.36 11.11
N LEU A 160 -4.03 -12.72 10.76
CA LEU A 160 -2.98 -12.98 11.74
C LEU A 160 -2.21 -11.68 12.00
N ILE A 161 -2.45 -11.03 13.13
CA ILE A 161 -1.67 -9.89 13.60
C ILE A 161 -0.42 -10.43 14.26
N ALA A 162 0.76 -10.13 13.72
CA ALA A 162 1.98 -10.78 14.17
C ALA A 162 3.15 -9.81 14.32
N SER A 163 4.00 -10.09 15.30
CA SER A 163 5.18 -9.27 15.60
C SER A 163 6.36 -10.15 16.04
N PRO A 164 7.56 -9.94 15.47
CA PRO A 164 8.80 -10.30 16.11
C PRO A 164 9.06 -9.34 17.27
N VAL A 165 9.26 -9.85 18.47
CA VAL A 165 9.35 -9.00 19.66
C VAL A 165 10.69 -9.17 20.36
N ARG A 166 11.51 -8.13 20.34
CA ARG A 166 12.69 -7.92 21.17
C ARG A 166 12.72 -6.47 21.62
N GLN A 167 11.90 -6.14 22.63
CA GLN A 167 11.60 -4.76 22.97
C GLN A 167 11.75 -4.48 24.46
N LYS A 168 12.01 -3.20 24.80
CA LYS A 168 12.00 -2.72 26.17
C LYS A 168 10.57 -2.75 26.74
N PRO A 169 10.36 -3.19 28.00
CA PRO A 169 9.02 -3.31 28.58
C PRO A 169 8.16 -2.05 28.47
N ALA A 170 8.75 -0.86 28.67
CA ALA A 170 8.02 0.40 28.61
C ALA A 170 7.48 0.72 27.20
N ILE A 171 8.25 0.43 26.14
CA ILE A 171 7.81 0.60 24.75
C ILE A 171 6.79 -0.49 24.40
N LEU A 172 7.08 -1.74 24.76
CA LEU A 172 6.20 -2.88 24.50
C LEU A 172 4.81 -2.69 25.10
N HIS A 173 4.72 -2.08 26.30
CA HIS A 173 3.45 -1.75 26.92
C HIS A 173 2.53 -0.94 26.00
N HIS A 174 3.05 0.11 25.37
CA HIS A 174 2.27 0.98 24.49
C HIS A 174 1.95 0.34 23.13
N PHE A 175 2.86 -0.50 22.62
CA PHE A 175 2.56 -1.32 21.45
C PHE A 175 1.37 -2.25 21.71
N LEU A 176 1.38 -2.99 22.82
CA LEU A 176 0.29 -3.89 23.19
C LEU A 176 -1.01 -3.13 23.48
N GLU A 177 -0.93 -1.94 24.05
CA GLU A 177 -2.09 -1.07 24.22
C GLU A 177 -2.68 -0.65 22.87
N GLY A 178 -1.84 -0.27 21.89
CA GLY A 178 -2.27 0.04 20.52
C GLY A 178 -2.99 -1.14 19.87
N LEU A 179 -2.45 -2.37 19.99
CA LEU A 179 -3.09 -3.57 19.49
C LEU A 179 -4.45 -3.83 20.12
N ARG A 180 -4.58 -3.61 21.42
CA ARG A 180 -5.84 -3.80 22.17
C ARG A 180 -6.94 -2.83 21.75
N ARG A 181 -6.56 -1.63 21.29
CA ARG A 181 -7.48 -0.59 20.81
C ARG A 181 -7.88 -0.73 19.35
N LEU A 182 -7.33 -1.70 18.61
CA LEU A 182 -7.70 -1.90 17.21
C LEU A 182 -9.18 -2.24 17.04
N ASP A 183 -9.85 -1.56 16.11
CA ASP A 183 -11.18 -1.94 15.67
C ASP A 183 -11.09 -3.17 14.77
N THR A 184 -11.46 -4.31 15.33
CA THR A 184 -11.51 -5.61 14.65
C THR A 184 -12.93 -6.06 14.35
N THR A 185 -13.92 -5.16 14.48
CA THR A 185 -15.33 -5.48 14.23
C THR A 185 -15.53 -6.00 12.81
N GLY A 186 -16.18 -7.16 12.69
CA GLY A 186 -16.42 -7.83 11.40
C GLY A 186 -15.19 -8.54 10.83
N MET A 187 -14.17 -8.82 11.65
CA MET A 187 -12.98 -9.58 11.31
C MET A 187 -12.77 -10.72 12.30
N GLU A 188 -12.18 -11.82 11.85
CA GLU A 188 -11.65 -12.86 12.72
C GLU A 188 -10.15 -12.62 12.89
N VAL A 189 -9.70 -12.22 14.08
CA VAL A 189 -8.30 -11.94 14.34
C VAL A 189 -7.66 -12.98 15.24
N ALA A 190 -6.40 -13.27 15.02
CA ALA A 190 -5.53 -13.98 15.94
C ALA A 190 -4.21 -13.24 16.07
N TYR A 191 -3.54 -13.37 17.21
CA TYR A 191 -2.24 -12.76 17.46
C TYR A 191 -1.14 -13.81 17.49
N LEU A 192 0.03 -13.47 16.91
CA LEU A 192 1.24 -14.29 17.01
C LEU A 192 2.44 -13.42 17.40
N PHE A 193 2.95 -13.60 18.60
CA PHE A 193 4.18 -12.96 19.05
C PHE A 193 5.34 -13.95 18.99
N VAL A 194 6.37 -13.62 18.20
CA VAL A 194 7.64 -14.35 18.24
C VAL A 194 8.55 -13.67 19.24
N ASP A 195 8.53 -14.21 20.45
CA ASP A 195 9.21 -13.66 21.63
C ASP A 195 10.71 -13.99 21.60
N ASN A 196 11.50 -13.02 21.20
CA ASN A 196 12.97 -13.04 21.24
C ASN A 196 13.54 -12.05 22.29
N ASN A 197 12.78 -11.77 23.35
CA ASN A 197 13.22 -10.85 24.40
C ASN A 197 14.36 -11.44 25.23
N ASP A 198 15.29 -10.59 25.62
CA ASP A 198 16.29 -10.82 26.67
C ASP A 198 15.79 -10.35 28.04
N ASP A 199 14.71 -9.56 28.09
CA ASP A 199 14.07 -9.06 29.30
C ASP A 199 12.86 -9.93 29.68
N ALA A 200 12.89 -10.49 30.91
CA ALA A 200 11.83 -11.37 31.39
C ALA A 200 10.49 -10.63 31.57
N HIS A 201 10.53 -9.33 31.93
CA HIS A 201 9.32 -8.53 32.09
C HIS A 201 8.63 -8.27 30.78
N ALA A 202 9.38 -8.03 29.68
CA ALA A 202 8.83 -7.93 28.33
C ALA A 202 8.13 -9.25 27.91
N SER A 203 8.77 -10.41 28.19
CA SER A 203 8.17 -11.72 27.93
C SER A 203 6.90 -11.98 28.76
N GLU A 204 6.84 -11.47 29.99
CA GLU A 204 5.66 -11.56 30.84
C GLU A 204 4.49 -10.71 30.31
N GLN A 205 4.77 -9.50 29.80
CA GLN A 205 3.75 -8.65 29.17
C GLN A 205 3.09 -9.36 27.98
N LEU A 206 3.89 -10.06 27.12
CA LEU A 206 3.35 -10.85 26.02
C LEU A 206 2.47 -12.01 26.52
N ARG A 207 2.82 -12.64 27.63
CA ARG A 207 2.02 -13.72 28.22
C ARG A 207 0.69 -13.17 28.76
N ALA A 208 0.74 -12.04 29.46
CA ALA A 208 -0.42 -11.40 30.07
C ALA A 208 -1.42 -10.86 29.00
N PHE A 209 -0.94 -10.51 27.80
CA PHE A 209 -1.77 -9.95 26.74
C PHE A 209 -2.93 -10.88 26.33
N GLY A 210 -2.74 -12.20 26.38
CA GLY A 210 -3.79 -13.18 26.06
C GLY A 210 -5.02 -13.10 26.95
N GLY A 211 -4.88 -12.59 28.18
CA GLY A 211 -6.02 -12.33 29.09
C GLY A 211 -6.66 -10.95 28.92
N GLN A 212 -6.19 -10.14 27.97
CA GLN A 212 -6.62 -8.76 27.75
C GLN A 212 -7.40 -8.53 26.46
N VAL A 213 -7.46 -9.55 25.60
CA VAL A 213 -8.16 -9.51 24.29
C VAL A 213 -9.06 -10.73 24.13
N ASP A 214 -10.16 -10.54 23.44
CA ASP A 214 -11.10 -11.62 23.09
C ASP A 214 -10.73 -12.21 21.71
N ALA A 215 -9.50 -12.73 21.60
CA ALA A 215 -8.97 -13.33 20.39
C ALA A 215 -7.86 -14.33 20.73
N PRO A 216 -7.65 -15.39 19.91
CA PRO A 216 -6.54 -16.30 20.12
C PRO A 216 -5.19 -15.59 20.10
N VAL A 217 -4.35 -15.85 21.12
CA VAL A 217 -3.00 -15.30 21.22
C VAL A 217 -1.99 -16.43 21.29
N HIS A 218 -1.15 -16.50 20.28
CA HIS A 218 -0.05 -17.44 20.19
C HIS A 218 1.27 -16.76 20.54
N ARG A 219 2.10 -17.42 21.30
CA ARG A 219 3.44 -16.96 21.63
C ARG A 219 4.45 -18.06 21.33
N LEU A 220 5.39 -17.76 20.44
CA LEU A 220 6.52 -18.64 20.15
C LEU A 220 7.78 -18.04 20.75
N ARG A 221 8.35 -18.71 21.76
CA ARG A 221 9.63 -18.32 22.32
C ARG A 221 10.77 -18.79 21.44
N VAL A 222 11.64 -17.86 21.03
CA VAL A 222 12.87 -18.18 20.30
C VAL A 222 14.09 -17.73 21.13
N PRO A 223 15.22 -18.49 21.08
CA PRO A 223 16.39 -18.15 21.88
C PRO A 223 17.04 -16.85 21.41
N VAL A 224 17.56 -16.09 22.36
CA VAL A 224 18.45 -14.96 22.12
C VAL A 224 19.85 -15.53 21.90
N VAL A 225 20.37 -15.45 20.69
CA VAL A 225 21.67 -16.07 20.34
C VAL A 225 22.77 -15.01 20.22
N GLU A 226 22.40 -13.78 19.98
CA GLU A 226 23.34 -12.67 19.74
C GLU A 226 22.87 -11.41 20.46
N ALA A 227 23.83 -10.65 20.98
CA ALA A 227 23.54 -9.35 21.59
C ALA A 227 23.04 -8.36 20.52
N TYR A 228 21.98 -7.65 20.84
CA TYR A 228 21.47 -6.57 19.99
C TYR A 228 21.95 -5.23 20.52
N HIS A 229 23.03 -4.72 19.91
CA HIS A 229 23.59 -3.44 20.29
C HIS A 229 22.76 -2.29 19.71
N ARG A 230 22.30 -1.42 20.59
CA ARG A 230 21.58 -0.20 20.24
C ARG A 230 22.05 0.96 21.10
N THR A 231 22.27 2.09 20.47
CA THR A 231 22.50 3.38 21.15
C THR A 231 21.21 4.19 21.21
N ALA A 232 21.29 5.42 21.66
CA ALA A 232 20.15 6.35 21.61
C ALA A 232 19.78 6.76 20.19
N THR A 233 20.68 6.59 19.21
CA THR A 233 20.51 7.08 17.84
C THR A 233 20.64 6.01 16.76
N HIS A 234 21.19 4.84 17.06
CA HIS A 234 21.48 3.80 16.08
C HIS A 234 21.18 2.40 16.63
N HIS A 235 20.57 1.58 15.77
CA HIS A 235 20.48 0.15 15.91
C HIS A 235 21.55 -0.50 15.03
N TYR A 236 22.38 -1.34 15.60
CA TYR A 236 23.45 -2.03 14.88
C TYR A 236 22.96 -3.37 14.38
N TRP A 237 22.62 -3.42 13.11
CA TRP A 237 22.16 -4.63 12.44
C TRP A 237 23.34 -5.37 11.83
N THR A 238 23.64 -6.56 12.33
CA THR A 238 24.55 -7.50 11.72
C THR A 238 23.80 -8.33 10.67
N GLU A 239 24.51 -8.91 9.70
CA GLU A 239 23.90 -9.83 8.72
C GLU A 239 23.22 -11.02 9.41
N SER A 240 23.80 -11.51 10.53
CA SER A 240 23.22 -12.57 11.35
C SER A 240 21.87 -12.15 11.95
N LEU A 241 21.78 -10.95 12.51
CA LEU A 241 20.52 -10.42 13.09
C LEU A 241 19.46 -10.21 12.00
N ILE A 242 19.84 -9.65 10.84
CA ILE A 242 18.94 -9.47 9.69
C ILE A 242 18.43 -10.83 9.20
N GLY A 243 19.33 -11.81 9.02
CA GLY A 243 18.95 -13.15 8.59
C GLY A 243 18.00 -13.87 9.57
N ARG A 244 18.19 -13.65 10.87
CA ARG A 244 17.29 -14.20 11.90
C ARG A 244 15.94 -13.51 11.89
N LEU A 245 15.90 -12.19 11.77
CA LEU A 245 14.64 -11.44 11.65
C LEU A 245 13.87 -11.87 10.41
N ALA A 246 14.56 -12.03 9.28
CA ALA A 246 13.99 -12.57 8.05
C ALA A 246 13.37 -13.96 8.27
N ALA A 247 14.09 -14.87 8.92
CA ALA A 247 13.58 -16.23 9.22
C ALA A 247 12.35 -16.18 10.15
N ILE A 248 12.32 -15.27 11.12
CA ILE A 248 11.15 -15.08 11.99
C ILE A 248 9.95 -14.57 11.18
N LYS A 249 10.16 -13.52 10.35
CA LYS A 249 9.10 -12.98 9.49
C LYS A 249 8.58 -14.03 8.49
N ASP A 250 9.47 -14.84 7.87
CA ASP A 250 9.07 -15.95 6.99
C ASP A 250 8.28 -17.03 7.77
N GLY A 251 8.68 -17.32 9.00
CA GLY A 251 7.95 -18.22 9.89
C GLY A 251 6.53 -17.71 10.21
N ILE A 252 6.35 -16.41 10.35
CA ILE A 252 5.04 -15.77 10.53
C ILE A 252 4.18 -15.94 9.26
N LEU A 253 4.76 -15.74 8.07
CA LEU A 253 4.03 -15.94 6.81
C LEU A 253 3.56 -17.42 6.68
N HIS A 254 4.41 -18.39 7.02
CA HIS A 254 4.00 -19.79 7.05
C HIS A 254 2.90 -20.07 8.09
N ALA A 255 2.97 -19.44 9.26
CA ALA A 255 1.92 -19.58 10.28
C ALA A 255 0.59 -19.02 9.77
N THR A 256 0.60 -17.92 9.01
CA THR A 256 -0.60 -17.34 8.38
C THR A 256 -1.32 -18.36 7.50
N LEU A 257 -0.57 -19.07 6.65
CA LEU A 257 -1.13 -20.14 5.81
C LEU A 257 -1.64 -21.31 6.67
N LYS A 258 -0.86 -21.74 7.65
CA LYS A 258 -1.19 -22.85 8.53
C LYS A 258 -2.47 -22.60 9.36
N TYR A 259 -2.68 -21.38 9.83
CA TYR A 259 -3.88 -21.02 10.57
C TYR A 259 -5.07 -20.68 9.66
N GLY A 260 -4.88 -20.74 8.33
CA GLY A 260 -5.91 -20.48 7.34
C GLY A 260 -6.36 -19.03 7.31
N CYS A 261 -5.48 -18.08 7.70
CA CYS A 261 -5.78 -16.66 7.63
C CYS A 261 -5.70 -16.14 6.18
N ASP A 262 -6.48 -15.10 5.89
CA ASP A 262 -6.50 -14.43 4.58
C ASP A 262 -5.38 -13.40 4.47
N TYR A 263 -4.92 -12.89 5.60
CA TYR A 263 -3.90 -11.86 5.70
C TYR A 263 -2.92 -12.13 6.85
N ALA A 264 -1.65 -11.79 6.63
CA ALA A 264 -0.69 -11.51 7.68
C ALA A 264 -0.61 -9.99 7.86
N PHE A 265 -0.77 -9.49 9.08
CA PHE A 265 -0.49 -8.10 9.44
C PHE A 265 0.77 -8.06 10.30
N LEU A 266 1.92 -7.78 9.67
CA LEU A 266 3.21 -7.68 10.32
C LEU A 266 3.41 -6.28 10.90
N VAL A 267 3.63 -6.21 12.21
CA VAL A 267 3.80 -4.94 12.93
C VAL A 267 5.02 -5.01 13.83
N ASP A 268 5.90 -4.01 13.77
CA ASP A 268 7.04 -3.91 14.68
C ASP A 268 6.59 -3.48 16.07
N SER A 269 7.28 -4.00 17.10
CA SER A 269 6.87 -3.90 18.50
C SER A 269 7.13 -2.54 19.17
N ASP A 270 7.38 -1.51 18.39
CA ASP A 270 7.55 -0.10 18.78
C ASP A 270 6.57 0.87 18.12
N LEU A 271 5.53 0.33 17.48
CA LEU A 271 4.49 1.13 16.85
C LEU A 271 3.24 1.20 17.73
N VAL A 272 2.74 2.41 17.98
CA VAL A 272 1.42 2.63 18.57
C VAL A 272 0.45 2.91 17.46
N LEU A 273 -0.43 1.94 17.17
CA LEU A 273 -1.34 1.99 16.04
C LEU A 273 -2.58 2.86 16.32
N HIS A 274 -3.06 3.54 15.26
CA HIS A 274 -4.39 4.14 15.29
C HIS A 274 -5.46 3.03 15.33
N PRO A 275 -6.56 3.17 16.10
CA PRO A 275 -7.59 2.11 16.22
C PRO A 275 -8.19 1.65 14.89
N GLN A 276 -8.31 2.53 13.91
CA GLN A 276 -8.87 2.23 12.59
C GLN A 276 -7.84 1.67 11.59
N THR A 277 -6.57 1.52 11.96
CA THR A 277 -5.51 1.11 11.03
C THR A 277 -5.84 -0.21 10.33
N LEU A 278 -6.18 -1.26 11.08
CA LEU A 278 -6.43 -2.58 10.48
C LEU A 278 -7.63 -2.56 9.52
N ARG A 279 -8.71 -1.92 9.91
CA ARG A 279 -9.90 -1.74 9.07
C ARG A 279 -9.53 -1.02 7.78
N ARG A 280 -8.88 0.14 7.89
CA ARG A 280 -8.47 0.96 6.76
C ARG A 280 -7.63 0.21 5.74
N ILE A 281 -6.59 -0.50 6.18
CA ILE A 281 -5.70 -1.21 5.26
C ILE A 281 -6.36 -2.42 4.59
N ILE A 282 -7.32 -3.08 5.25
CA ILE A 282 -8.12 -4.16 4.64
C ILE A 282 -9.09 -3.58 3.60
N GLU A 283 -9.76 -2.47 3.90
CA GLU A 283 -10.67 -1.77 2.97
C GLU A 283 -9.97 -1.31 1.69
N CYS A 284 -8.67 -1.02 1.74
CA CYS A 284 -7.88 -0.70 0.55
C CYS A 284 -7.77 -1.88 -0.43
N GLN A 285 -8.01 -3.12 -0.01
CA GLN A 285 -8.02 -4.34 -0.82
C GLN A 285 -6.74 -4.50 -1.68
N ARG A 286 -5.57 -4.30 -1.08
CA ARG A 286 -4.26 -4.51 -1.70
C ARG A 286 -3.66 -5.82 -1.24
N ASP A 287 -2.85 -6.47 -2.10
CA ASP A 287 -2.12 -7.66 -1.70
C ASP A 287 -1.05 -7.38 -0.68
N ILE A 288 -0.36 -6.25 -0.86
CA ILE A 288 0.71 -5.80 0.00
C ILE A 288 0.53 -4.30 0.22
N LEU A 289 0.22 -3.92 1.45
CA LEU A 289 0.02 -2.52 1.83
C LEU A 289 0.63 -2.26 3.21
N SER A 290 1.47 -1.23 3.30
CA SER A 290 2.05 -0.76 4.55
C SER A 290 1.39 0.53 5.01
N GLN A 291 1.20 0.68 6.32
CA GLN A 291 0.87 1.98 6.90
C GLN A 291 2.15 2.81 7.06
N VAL A 292 2.15 4.04 6.58
CA VAL A 292 3.30 4.93 6.72
C VAL A 292 3.38 5.46 8.15
N PHE A 293 4.56 5.31 8.75
CA PHE A 293 4.95 5.99 9.98
C PHE A 293 6.26 6.75 9.79
N TRP A 294 6.53 7.67 10.69
CA TRP A 294 7.64 8.60 10.57
C TRP A 294 8.63 8.43 11.71
N THR A 295 9.92 8.46 11.38
CA THR A 295 11.01 8.32 12.34
C THR A 295 11.85 9.58 12.38
N VAL A 296 12.00 10.16 13.57
CA VAL A 296 12.96 11.25 13.83
C VAL A 296 14.31 10.62 14.17
N TRP A 297 15.20 10.49 13.20
CA TRP A 297 16.51 9.88 13.39
C TRP A 297 17.42 10.74 14.25
N THR A 298 17.47 12.05 13.99
CA THR A 298 18.22 13.06 14.72
C THR A 298 17.34 14.30 14.92
N ALA A 299 17.55 15.01 16.01
CA ALA A 299 16.70 16.16 16.38
C ALA A 299 16.78 17.34 15.41
N ASP A 300 17.84 17.42 14.60
CA ASP A 300 18.14 18.46 13.63
C ASP A 300 17.65 18.14 12.21
N LYS A 301 17.07 16.95 11.99
CA LYS A 301 16.59 16.52 10.68
C LYS A 301 15.09 16.25 10.69
N PRO A 302 14.42 16.46 9.55
CA PRO A 302 13.01 16.14 9.41
C PRO A 302 12.77 14.64 9.61
N PRO A 303 11.56 14.26 10.07
CA PRO A 303 11.16 12.86 10.10
C PRO A 303 11.23 12.22 8.71
N LEU A 304 11.65 10.96 8.65
CA LEU A 304 11.65 10.17 7.44
C LEU A 304 10.65 9.01 7.54
N PRO A 305 9.99 8.65 6.42
CA PRO A 305 9.01 7.56 6.41
C PRO A 305 9.72 6.19 6.42
N ASN A 306 8.96 5.15 6.79
CA ASN A 306 9.36 3.74 6.71
C ASN A 306 9.28 3.16 5.29
N VAL A 307 9.08 3.99 4.29
CA VAL A 307 8.89 3.60 2.88
C VAL A 307 9.85 4.38 1.99
N TRP A 308 10.12 3.84 0.78
CA TRP A 308 10.99 4.50 -0.19
C TRP A 308 10.42 4.41 -1.61
N TYR A 309 10.83 5.37 -2.43
CA TYR A 309 10.25 5.59 -3.76
C TYR A 309 10.99 4.83 -4.86
N ALA A 310 12.27 4.55 -4.68
CA ALA A 310 13.09 3.84 -5.65
C ALA A 310 14.07 2.88 -4.98
N ASP A 311 14.83 2.14 -5.78
CA ASP A 311 15.51 0.89 -5.48
C ASP A 311 16.43 0.90 -4.24
N HIS A 312 17.27 1.88 -4.04
CA HIS A 312 18.26 1.90 -2.95
C HIS A 312 17.86 2.74 -1.73
N TYR A 313 16.60 2.63 -1.29
CA TYR A 313 16.04 3.48 -0.25
C TYR A 313 15.95 4.96 -0.67
N ASP A 314 15.95 5.22 -1.98
CA ASP A 314 15.86 6.56 -2.52
C ASP A 314 14.44 7.12 -2.35
N LEU A 315 14.37 8.39 -1.97
CA LEU A 315 13.12 9.14 -1.82
C LEU A 315 12.77 9.95 -3.08
N TYR A 316 13.39 9.64 -4.20
CA TYR A 316 13.11 10.22 -5.52
C TYR A 316 13.28 9.16 -6.60
N ARG A 317 12.77 9.43 -7.81
CA ARG A 317 13.00 8.61 -9.00
C ARG A 317 13.85 9.35 -10.02
N ALA A 318 14.73 8.59 -10.68
CA ALA A 318 15.44 9.00 -11.89
C ALA A 318 15.14 7.98 -13.00
N GLN A 319 15.13 8.43 -14.24
CA GLN A 319 15.04 7.52 -15.38
C GLN A 319 16.35 6.75 -15.55
N ARG A 320 16.28 5.56 -16.17
CA ARG A 320 17.49 4.77 -16.43
C ARG A 320 18.51 5.57 -17.24
N GLY A 321 19.73 5.70 -16.70
CA GLY A 321 20.81 6.46 -17.33
C GLY A 321 20.75 7.98 -17.08
N GLN A 322 19.75 8.46 -16.37
CA GLN A 322 19.65 9.86 -15.95
C GLN A 322 20.47 10.08 -14.68
N THR A 323 21.42 11.03 -14.73
CA THR A 323 22.07 11.57 -13.54
C THR A 323 21.43 12.89 -13.20
N LEU A 324 20.79 12.96 -12.02
CA LEU A 324 20.16 14.19 -11.54
C LEU A 324 21.17 15.05 -10.78
N PRO A 325 21.18 16.38 -10.98
CA PRO A 325 21.91 17.30 -10.11
C PRO A 325 21.43 17.21 -8.66
N PRO A 326 22.28 17.51 -7.66
CA PRO A 326 21.93 17.39 -6.24
C PRO A 326 20.71 18.24 -5.81
N ASP A 327 20.57 19.42 -6.37
CA ASP A 327 19.42 20.32 -6.13
C ASP A 327 18.10 19.73 -6.66
N GLU A 328 18.15 19.09 -7.83
CA GLU A 328 16.98 18.41 -8.40
C GLU A 328 16.63 17.14 -7.59
N GLN A 329 17.62 16.38 -7.12
CA GLN A 329 17.40 15.25 -6.20
C GLN A 329 16.72 15.73 -4.91
N ALA A 330 17.22 16.82 -4.32
CA ALA A 330 16.64 17.42 -3.12
C ALA A 330 15.21 17.89 -3.35
N ARG A 331 14.93 18.60 -4.44
CA ARG A 331 13.60 19.06 -4.81
C ARG A 331 12.62 17.89 -4.98
N ARG A 332 13.00 16.81 -5.69
CA ARG A 332 12.15 15.63 -5.87
C ARG A 332 11.90 14.89 -4.56
N THR A 333 12.93 14.78 -3.73
CA THR A 333 12.80 14.20 -2.39
C THR A 333 11.82 15.00 -1.54
N GLU A 334 11.94 16.32 -1.51
CA GLU A 334 11.02 17.20 -0.78
C GLU A 334 9.58 17.08 -1.30
N THR A 335 9.39 17.05 -2.62
CA THR A 335 8.09 16.86 -3.25
C THR A 335 7.45 15.53 -2.79
N PHE A 336 8.20 14.44 -2.83
CA PHE A 336 7.73 13.12 -2.39
C PHE A 336 7.38 13.10 -0.89
N LEU A 337 8.27 13.60 -0.03
CA LEU A 337 8.04 13.66 1.41
C LEU A 337 6.83 14.52 1.76
N SER A 338 6.68 15.69 1.12
CA SER A 338 5.53 16.58 1.30
C SER A 338 4.23 15.93 0.85
N ALA A 339 4.25 15.17 -0.26
CA ALA A 339 3.08 14.43 -0.71
C ALA A 339 2.66 13.38 0.32
N LEU A 340 3.58 12.54 0.78
CA LEU A 340 3.29 11.51 1.79
C LEU A 340 2.80 12.13 3.11
N ALA A 341 3.38 13.27 3.53
CA ALA A 341 3.06 13.90 4.79
C ALA A 341 1.72 14.64 4.80
N PHE A 342 1.37 15.34 3.70
CA PHE A 342 0.29 16.32 3.70
C PHE A 342 -0.82 16.06 2.67
N ARG A 343 -0.69 14.98 1.88
CA ARG A 343 -1.73 14.50 0.96
C ARG A 343 -2.07 13.06 1.30
N PRO A 344 -2.96 12.83 2.28
CA PRO A 344 -3.31 11.47 2.70
C PRO A 344 -3.90 10.66 1.55
N GLY A 345 -3.42 9.43 1.39
CA GLY A 345 -3.85 8.54 0.31
C GLY A 345 -3.06 7.25 0.27
N VAL A 346 -3.30 6.47 -0.78
CA VAL A 346 -2.59 5.21 -1.05
C VAL A 346 -1.60 5.44 -2.19
N TYR A 347 -0.32 5.18 -1.94
CA TYR A 347 0.78 5.41 -2.86
C TYR A 347 1.39 4.09 -3.33
N ARG A 348 1.66 3.95 -4.62
CA ARG A 348 2.49 2.87 -5.14
C ARG A 348 3.96 3.22 -4.97
N LEU A 349 4.70 2.32 -4.33
CA LEU A 349 6.10 2.55 -3.96
C LEU A 349 6.96 1.36 -4.37
N SER A 350 8.29 1.51 -4.27
CA SER A 350 9.24 0.42 -4.52
C SER A 350 9.76 -0.23 -3.24
N GLY A 351 9.35 0.27 -2.09
CA GLY A 351 9.75 -0.36 -0.85
C GLY A 351 8.95 0.04 0.37
N LEU A 352 8.81 -0.92 1.26
CA LEU A 352 8.00 -0.89 2.48
C LEU A 352 8.82 -1.43 3.64
N GLY A 353 8.63 -0.82 4.81
CA GLY A 353 9.10 -1.37 6.09
C GLY A 353 7.99 -2.06 6.86
N ALA A 354 8.07 -2.02 8.17
CA ALA A 354 7.09 -2.56 9.12
C ALA A 354 5.67 -1.99 8.94
N CYS A 355 4.71 -2.54 9.68
CA CYS A 355 3.28 -2.20 9.61
C CYS A 355 2.64 -2.56 8.27
N THR A 356 2.88 -3.79 7.81
CA THR A 356 2.50 -4.25 6.47
C THR A 356 1.48 -5.38 6.52
N LEU A 357 0.36 -5.17 5.82
CA LEU A 357 -0.62 -6.21 5.51
C LEU A 357 -0.17 -6.96 4.26
N ILE A 358 -0.16 -8.30 4.33
CA ILE A 358 0.24 -9.19 3.23
C ILE A 358 -0.88 -10.20 3.01
N ALA A 359 -1.47 -10.17 1.82
CA ALA A 359 -2.55 -11.09 1.47
C ALA A 359 -2.04 -12.53 1.32
N ARG A 360 -2.89 -13.50 1.68
CA ARG A 360 -2.62 -14.93 1.55
C ARG A 360 -2.09 -15.29 0.16
N ARG A 361 -2.68 -14.77 -0.92
CA ARG A 361 -2.26 -15.08 -2.29
C ARG A 361 -0.81 -14.66 -2.59
N ALA A 362 -0.32 -13.58 -1.98
CA ALA A 362 1.07 -13.17 -2.11
C ALA A 362 1.99 -14.14 -1.36
N ILE A 363 1.59 -14.59 -0.17
CA ILE A 363 2.33 -15.58 0.62
C ILE A 363 2.40 -16.91 -0.13
N GLU A 364 1.29 -17.38 -0.69
CA GLU A 364 1.21 -18.60 -1.50
C GLU A 364 2.05 -18.53 -2.77
N ALA A 365 2.20 -17.35 -3.36
CA ALA A 365 3.08 -17.11 -4.50
C ALA A 365 4.57 -17.11 -4.15
N GLY A 366 4.93 -17.10 -2.86
CA GLY A 366 6.30 -17.22 -2.41
C GLY A 366 6.98 -15.91 -2.04
N VAL A 367 6.24 -14.84 -1.71
CA VAL A 367 6.85 -13.66 -1.08
C VAL A 367 7.50 -14.05 0.24
N GLY A 368 8.57 -13.38 0.62
CA GLY A 368 9.28 -13.66 1.86
C GLY A 368 10.49 -12.75 2.05
N PHE A 369 11.04 -12.78 3.25
CA PHE A 369 12.06 -11.88 3.76
C PHE A 369 13.49 -12.43 3.65
N SER A 370 13.66 -13.73 3.41
CA SER A 370 14.96 -14.37 3.28
C SER A 370 15.81 -13.74 2.19
N SER A 371 17.11 -13.69 2.40
CA SER A 371 18.07 -13.04 1.50
C SER A 371 17.99 -13.56 0.07
N LEU A 372 18.05 -12.64 -0.89
CA LEU A 372 18.22 -12.95 -2.30
C LEU A 372 19.71 -13.11 -2.62
N ARG A 373 20.06 -14.19 -3.30
CA ARG A 373 21.46 -14.43 -3.72
C ARG A 373 21.92 -13.31 -4.66
N GLY A 374 23.11 -12.80 -4.42
CA GLY A 374 23.70 -11.72 -5.22
C GLY A 374 23.28 -10.30 -4.81
N SER A 375 22.39 -10.16 -3.81
CA SER A 375 22.03 -8.86 -3.22
C SER A 375 22.62 -8.77 -1.81
N LEU A 376 23.83 -8.22 -1.71
CA LEU A 376 24.55 -8.06 -0.45
C LEU A 376 24.17 -6.73 0.23
N HIS A 377 24.25 -6.70 1.54
CA HIS A 377 24.06 -5.50 2.39
C HIS A 377 22.68 -4.86 2.36
N LEU A 378 21.65 -5.64 2.05
CA LEU A 378 20.25 -5.20 2.12
C LEU A 378 19.60 -5.72 3.40
N GLY A 379 18.68 -4.92 3.97
CA GLY A 379 17.77 -5.36 5.03
C GLY A 379 16.75 -6.39 4.51
N GLU A 380 16.14 -7.14 5.41
CA GLU A 380 15.15 -8.16 5.09
C GLU A 380 13.92 -7.59 4.39
N ASP A 381 13.50 -6.37 4.76
CA ASP A 381 12.38 -5.67 4.11
C ASP A 381 12.68 -5.38 2.64
N ARG A 382 13.95 -5.05 2.31
CA ARG A 382 14.34 -4.82 0.92
C ARG A 382 14.30 -6.12 0.11
N HIS A 383 14.75 -7.23 0.68
CA HIS A 383 14.64 -8.54 0.04
C HIS A 383 13.18 -8.94 -0.20
N PHE A 384 12.29 -8.65 0.75
CA PHE A 384 10.86 -8.87 0.60
C PHE A 384 10.29 -8.04 -0.55
N CYS A 385 10.58 -6.75 -0.61
CA CYS A 385 10.08 -5.84 -1.64
C CYS A 385 10.52 -6.27 -3.05
N LEU A 386 11.82 -6.57 -3.23
CA LEU A 386 12.35 -7.06 -4.51
C LEU A 386 11.69 -8.38 -4.95
N ARG A 387 11.51 -9.32 -4.01
CA ARG A 387 10.86 -10.60 -4.30
C ARG A 387 9.39 -10.41 -4.65
N ALA A 388 8.67 -9.56 -3.94
CA ALA A 388 7.28 -9.27 -4.21
C ALA A 388 7.10 -8.68 -5.62
N GLU A 389 7.90 -7.69 -6.00
CA GLU A 389 7.86 -7.11 -7.35
C GLU A 389 8.25 -8.13 -8.44
N ALA A 390 9.27 -8.97 -8.20
CA ALA A 390 9.66 -10.04 -9.11
C ALA A 390 8.57 -11.09 -9.32
N LEU A 391 7.71 -11.29 -8.32
CA LEU A 391 6.53 -12.17 -8.38
C LEU A 391 5.29 -11.47 -8.94
N GLY A 392 5.39 -10.20 -9.34
CA GLY A 392 4.32 -9.43 -9.98
C GLY A 392 3.38 -8.73 -8.99
N PHE A 393 3.72 -8.65 -7.70
CA PHE A 393 2.95 -7.90 -6.71
C PHE A 393 3.41 -6.45 -6.63
N HIS A 394 2.45 -5.54 -6.63
CA HIS A 394 2.73 -4.13 -6.40
C HIS A 394 2.76 -3.84 -4.90
N LEU A 395 3.64 -2.92 -4.52
CA LEU A 395 3.80 -2.45 -3.15
C LEU A 395 3.07 -1.12 -2.98
N PHE A 396 2.20 -1.05 -1.97
CA PHE A 396 1.43 0.14 -1.67
C PHE A 396 1.67 0.61 -0.23
N ALA A 397 1.54 1.91 -0.01
CA ALA A 397 1.56 2.49 1.32
C ALA A 397 0.38 3.45 1.52
N ASP A 398 -0.28 3.34 2.67
CA ASP A 398 -1.34 4.26 3.08
C ASP A 398 -0.79 5.28 4.09
N THR A 399 -1.14 6.54 3.91
CA THR A 399 -0.68 7.66 4.74
C THR A 399 -1.78 8.28 5.59
N THR A 400 -2.98 7.66 5.62
CA THR A 400 -4.16 8.30 6.22
C THR A 400 -4.20 8.23 7.74
N LEU A 401 -3.58 7.21 8.33
CA LEU A 401 -3.63 6.93 9.78
C LEU A 401 -2.22 6.61 10.33
N PRO A 402 -1.31 7.60 10.38
CA PRO A 402 0.08 7.35 10.75
C PRO A 402 0.23 6.84 12.19
N PRO A 403 0.85 5.67 12.42
CA PRO A 403 1.21 5.20 13.74
C PRO A 403 2.26 6.10 14.39
N LEU A 404 2.27 6.15 15.74
CA LEU A 404 3.38 6.74 16.47
C LEU A 404 4.51 5.71 16.60
N HIS A 405 5.71 6.05 16.14
CA HIS A 405 6.90 5.23 16.27
C HIS A 405 7.69 5.60 17.53
N LEU A 406 7.88 4.63 18.40
CA LEU A 406 8.62 4.76 19.65
C LEU A 406 10.05 4.19 19.50
N TYR A 407 10.85 4.78 18.62
CA TYR A 407 12.22 4.34 18.36
C TYR A 407 13.10 4.40 19.61
N ARG A 408 12.82 5.34 20.53
CA ARG A 408 13.54 5.57 21.79
C ARG A 408 12.59 5.66 22.97
N THR A 409 13.08 5.33 24.16
CA THR A 409 12.32 5.54 25.42
C THR A 409 12.01 7.01 25.70
N SER A 410 12.82 7.95 25.21
CA SER A 410 12.52 9.38 25.32
C SER A 410 11.25 9.81 24.59
N GLU A 411 10.80 9.03 23.61
CA GLU A 411 9.60 9.30 22.82
C GLU A 411 8.30 8.85 23.50
N LEU A 412 8.40 8.12 24.62
CA LEU A 412 7.25 7.73 25.42
C LEU A 412 6.43 8.93 25.92
N SER A 413 7.06 10.08 26.10
CA SER A 413 6.37 11.33 26.46
C SER A 413 5.37 11.81 25.39
N ARG A 414 5.49 11.34 24.14
CA ARG A 414 4.58 11.68 23.04
C ARG A 414 3.28 10.86 23.05
N VAL A 415 3.25 9.73 23.76
CA VAL A 415 2.11 8.80 23.73
C VAL A 415 0.80 9.43 24.21
N PRO A 416 0.75 10.19 25.32
CA PRO A 416 -0.49 10.85 25.74
C PRO A 416 -1.05 11.78 24.64
N ALA A 417 -0.20 12.66 24.08
CA ALA A 417 -0.60 13.58 23.04
C ALA A 417 -1.02 12.86 21.74
N TYR A 418 -0.40 11.71 21.41
CA TYR A 418 -0.86 10.87 20.30
C TYR A 418 -2.29 10.37 20.52
N TRP A 419 -2.62 9.88 21.72
CA TRP A 419 -3.97 9.43 22.01
C TRP A 419 -4.98 10.59 22.01
N GLU A 420 -4.60 11.78 22.45
CA GLU A 420 -5.43 12.99 22.34
C GLU A 420 -5.74 13.30 20.86
N LEU A 421 -4.73 13.20 19.97
CA LEU A 421 -4.95 13.36 18.53
C LEU A 421 -5.90 12.31 17.95
N VAL A 422 -5.74 11.05 18.30
CA VAL A 422 -6.62 9.97 17.88
C VAL A 422 -8.06 10.19 18.35
N GLU A 423 -8.23 10.61 19.59
CA GLU A 423 -9.53 10.85 20.24
C GLU A 423 -10.20 12.16 19.77
N SER A 424 -9.44 13.11 19.23
CA SER A 424 -9.98 14.36 18.65
C SER A 424 -10.82 14.15 17.41
N GLY A 425 -10.75 12.97 16.77
CA GLY A 425 -11.46 12.67 15.54
C GLY A 425 -10.88 13.36 14.28
N LEU A 426 -9.69 13.95 14.37
CA LEU A 426 -8.99 14.49 13.21
C LEU A 426 -8.74 13.39 12.17
N GLN A 427 -8.88 13.73 10.92
CA GLN A 427 -8.68 12.82 9.79
C GLN A 427 -7.87 13.48 8.67
N GLY A 428 -7.33 12.64 7.78
CA GLY A 428 -6.68 13.10 6.57
C GLY A 428 -5.52 14.06 6.82
N ALA A 429 -5.45 15.14 6.05
CA ALA A 429 -4.35 16.11 6.12
C ALA A 429 -4.22 16.82 7.47
N ALA A 430 -5.35 17.02 8.20
CA ALA A 430 -5.33 17.63 9.53
C ALA A 430 -4.64 16.73 10.55
N LEU A 431 -4.96 15.42 10.55
CA LEU A 431 -4.30 14.43 11.40
C LEU A 431 -2.80 14.36 11.10
N ASN A 432 -2.43 14.25 9.83
CA ASN A 432 -1.03 14.16 9.44
C ASN A 432 -0.23 15.40 9.85
N ARG A 433 -0.81 16.59 9.69
CA ARG A 433 -0.17 17.84 10.14
C ARG A 433 0.07 17.83 11.65
N ALA A 434 -0.95 17.50 12.44
CA ALA A 434 -0.85 17.41 13.89
C ALA A 434 0.18 16.35 14.34
N MET A 435 0.26 15.22 13.61
CA MET A 435 1.31 14.21 13.84
C MET A 435 2.72 14.76 13.59
N PHE A 436 2.92 15.54 12.53
CA PHE A 436 4.22 16.18 12.27
C PHE A 436 4.59 17.20 13.37
N GLU A 437 3.64 18.01 13.82
CA GLU A 437 3.84 18.95 14.94
C GLU A 437 4.25 18.20 16.21
N LEU A 438 3.56 17.08 16.54
CA LEU A 438 3.90 16.21 17.65
C LEU A 438 5.34 15.63 17.52
N LEU A 439 5.71 15.16 16.34
CA LEU A 439 7.03 14.56 16.09
C LEU A 439 8.15 15.60 16.20
N LEU A 440 7.91 16.84 15.76
CA LEU A 440 8.86 17.95 15.80
C LEU A 440 8.91 18.64 17.18
N GLY A 441 8.05 18.23 18.13
CA GLY A 441 7.97 18.84 19.46
C GLY A 441 7.40 20.26 19.46
N GLN A 442 6.63 20.63 18.44
CA GLN A 442 5.90 21.87 18.36
C GLN A 442 4.59 21.78 19.14
N ALA A 443 4.13 22.91 19.71
CA ALA A 443 2.84 22.92 20.40
C ALA A 443 1.71 22.66 19.40
N ILE A 444 0.91 21.61 19.70
CA ILE A 444 -0.23 21.24 18.87
C ILE A 444 -1.30 22.34 19.02
N GLN A 445 -1.59 23.08 17.97
CA GLN A 445 -2.77 23.92 17.90
C GLN A 445 -3.93 23.07 17.36
N VAL A 446 -4.71 22.48 18.28
CA VAL A 446 -6.01 21.91 17.94
C VAL A 446 -6.96 23.08 17.76
N ALA A 447 -7.27 23.44 16.50
CA ALA A 447 -8.22 24.48 16.16
C ALA A 447 -9.65 23.93 16.15
#